data_9e4eee5772457c3e702535194e1c1259
#
_entry.id   9e4eee5772457c3e702535194e1c1259
#
_cell.length_a   1.000
_cell.length_b   1.000
_cell.length_c   1.000
_cell.angle_alpha   90.00
_cell.angle_beta   90.00
_cell.angle_gamma   90.00
#
_symmetry.space_group_name_H-M   'P 1'
#
loop_
_entity.id
_entity.type
_entity.pdbx_description
1 polymer ?
#
loop_
_entity_poly.entity_id
_entity_poly.type
_entity_poly.pdbx_seq_one_letter_code
_entity_poly.pdbx_strand_id
1 'polypeptide(L)'
;MKAFIFDLDGTLTDSMYVWVNADRKFLGKFGIEPDDEYNRTITSLTFTEGVNYIKTRYNIDMTQEEIMNELYNLAYDEYEKNVNLKKGVIEFLDRLKKQGIKLGIATSSIKDMCYAVLKRHDILKYFDTIVFSDDVGVNKTFPDIYIETANRLGEDIKNCVVFEDVPHAAMGAKKSGAFVVGVYDEFSDDKRGEMEKICDKYIDSFDEFVF
;
A
#
# COMPACT_ATOMS: atom_id res chain seq x y z
N MET A 1 -8.34 -18.18 13.23
CA MET A 1 -7.49 -17.02 12.91
C MET A 1 -7.42 -16.14 14.15
N LYS A 2 -6.22 -15.63 14.52
CA LYS A 2 -6.03 -14.84 15.75
C LYS A 2 -5.62 -13.41 15.49
N ALA A 3 -5.00 -13.13 14.34
CA ALA A 3 -4.61 -11.80 13.93
C ALA A 3 -4.84 -11.59 12.43
N PHE A 4 -5.05 -10.34 12.07
CA PHE A 4 -5.23 -9.90 10.70
C PHE A 4 -4.21 -8.81 10.40
N ILE A 5 -3.49 -8.97 9.31
CA ILE A 5 -2.43 -8.07 8.85
C ILE A 5 -2.86 -7.51 7.51
N PHE A 6 -2.83 -6.20 7.39
CA PHE A 6 -3.26 -5.51 6.18
C PHE A 6 -2.09 -4.77 5.54
N ASP A 7 -1.99 -4.85 4.23
CA ASP A 7 -1.35 -3.79 3.50
C ASP A 7 -2.21 -2.50 3.56
N LEU A 8 -1.63 -1.36 3.21
CA LEU A 8 -2.32 -0.08 3.23
C LEU A 8 -2.79 0.33 1.83
N ASP A 9 -1.83 0.57 0.93
CA ASP A 9 -2.06 1.23 -0.36
C ASP A 9 -2.58 0.26 -1.42
N GLY A 10 -3.80 0.48 -1.92
CA GLY A 10 -4.50 -0.47 -2.79
C GLY A 10 -5.28 -1.55 -2.03
N THR A 11 -4.98 -1.75 -0.73
CA THR A 11 -5.66 -2.74 0.13
C THR A 11 -6.68 -2.09 1.05
N LEU A 12 -6.27 -1.33 2.06
CA LEU A 12 -7.18 -0.58 2.95
C LEU A 12 -7.64 0.74 2.34
N THR A 13 -6.77 1.36 1.54
CA THR A 13 -6.99 2.67 0.93
C THR A 13 -7.00 2.58 -0.58
N ASP A 14 -7.82 3.43 -1.20
CA ASP A 14 -7.84 3.65 -2.64
C ASP A 14 -6.84 4.76 -2.98
N SER A 15 -5.55 4.42 -2.92
CA SER A 15 -4.44 5.39 -2.98
C SER A 15 -3.49 5.22 -4.16
N MET A 16 -3.65 4.18 -4.97
CA MET A 16 -2.71 3.87 -6.05
C MET A 16 -2.59 4.97 -7.12
N TYR A 17 -3.62 5.81 -7.27
CA TYR A 17 -3.62 6.95 -8.18
C TYR A 17 -2.72 8.12 -7.72
N VAL A 18 -2.32 8.17 -6.45
CA VAL A 18 -1.71 9.36 -5.82
C VAL A 18 -0.42 9.76 -6.51
N TRP A 19 0.48 8.82 -6.72
CA TRP A 19 1.77 9.11 -7.35
C TRP A 19 1.62 9.53 -8.82
N VAL A 20 0.73 8.88 -9.56
CA VAL A 20 0.41 9.26 -10.95
C VAL A 20 -0.10 10.70 -11.01
N ASN A 21 -0.97 11.09 -10.07
CA ASN A 21 -1.49 12.46 -10.00
C ASN A 21 -0.43 13.46 -9.51
N ALA A 22 0.45 13.07 -8.58
CA ALA A 22 1.56 13.91 -8.14
C ALA A 22 2.50 14.23 -9.31
N ASP A 23 2.88 13.23 -10.09
CA ASP A 23 3.69 13.39 -11.29
C ASP A 23 3.04 14.33 -12.32
N ARG A 24 1.75 14.11 -12.62
CA ARG A 24 0.99 14.97 -13.54
C ARG A 24 0.91 16.41 -13.06
N LYS A 25 0.63 16.63 -11.79
CA LYS A 25 0.59 17.97 -11.19
C LYS A 25 1.96 18.64 -11.24
N PHE A 26 3.02 17.91 -10.93
CA PHE A 26 4.39 18.41 -10.97
C PHE A 26 4.80 18.79 -12.39
N LEU A 27 4.70 17.85 -13.34
CA LEU A 27 5.08 18.07 -14.74
C LEU A 27 4.21 19.14 -15.42
N GLY A 28 2.94 19.22 -15.06
CA GLY A 28 2.01 20.23 -15.54
C GLY A 28 2.45 21.67 -15.26
N LYS A 29 3.25 21.93 -14.20
CA LYS A 29 3.84 23.24 -13.91
C LYS A 29 4.82 23.70 -15.01
N PHE A 30 5.41 22.74 -15.71
CA PHE A 30 6.32 22.96 -16.83
C PHE A 30 5.62 22.84 -18.20
N GLY A 31 4.30 22.67 -18.21
CA GLY A 31 3.53 22.47 -19.45
C GLY A 31 3.76 21.08 -20.08
N ILE A 32 4.22 20.12 -19.30
CA ILE A 32 4.53 18.74 -19.74
C ILE A 32 3.37 17.83 -19.38
N GLU A 33 2.87 17.07 -20.36
CA GLU A 33 1.91 15.98 -20.16
C GLU A 33 2.67 14.64 -20.25
N PRO A 34 2.61 13.78 -19.21
CA PRO A 34 3.23 12.45 -19.25
C PRO A 34 2.65 11.58 -20.36
N ASP A 35 3.51 10.95 -21.14
CA ASP A 35 3.14 9.99 -22.18
C ASP A 35 3.10 8.54 -21.68
N ASP A 36 2.64 7.61 -22.53
CA ASP A 36 2.54 6.18 -22.17
C ASP A 36 3.91 5.54 -21.87
N GLU A 37 4.99 6.03 -22.50
CA GLU A 37 6.34 5.55 -22.22
C GLU A 37 6.78 5.97 -20.83
N TYR A 38 6.52 7.23 -20.46
CA TYR A 38 6.75 7.73 -19.11
C TYR A 38 6.02 6.87 -18.08
N ASN A 39 4.70 6.67 -18.25
CA ASN A 39 3.86 5.94 -17.32
C ASN A 39 4.34 4.49 -17.09
N ARG A 40 4.77 3.81 -18.16
CA ARG A 40 5.34 2.45 -18.06
C ARG A 40 6.68 2.42 -17.35
N THR A 41 7.52 3.43 -17.59
CA THR A 41 8.88 3.47 -17.02
C THR A 41 8.84 3.82 -15.54
N ILE A 42 8.09 4.86 -15.16
CA ILE A 42 8.08 5.39 -13.79
C ILE A 42 7.60 4.36 -12.77
N THR A 43 6.65 3.51 -13.14
CA THR A 43 6.09 2.46 -12.25
C THR A 43 7.09 1.36 -11.89
N SER A 44 8.20 1.22 -12.63
CA SER A 44 9.24 0.22 -12.38
C SER A 44 10.41 0.75 -11.54
N LEU A 45 10.44 2.06 -11.27
CA LEU A 45 11.55 2.75 -10.61
C LEU A 45 11.25 2.96 -9.12
N THR A 46 12.32 3.00 -8.31
CA THR A 46 12.25 3.52 -6.95
C THR A 46 11.96 5.03 -6.99
N PHE A 47 11.50 5.62 -5.88
CA PHE A 47 11.20 7.05 -5.82
C PHE A 47 12.40 7.92 -6.25
N THR A 48 13.60 7.59 -5.76
CA THR A 48 14.83 8.32 -6.12
C THR A 48 15.20 8.17 -7.60
N GLU A 49 15.07 6.96 -8.16
CA GLU A 49 15.28 6.72 -9.59
C GLU A 49 14.25 7.44 -10.44
N GLY A 50 13.00 7.47 -10.02
CA GLY A 50 11.90 8.19 -10.67
C GLY A 50 12.17 9.68 -10.74
N VAL A 51 12.60 10.30 -9.64
CA VAL A 51 13.00 11.71 -9.60
C VAL A 51 14.14 12.01 -10.57
N ASN A 52 15.17 11.15 -10.60
CA ASN A 52 16.28 11.30 -11.55
C ASN A 52 15.83 11.15 -13.00
N TYR A 53 14.92 10.22 -13.27
CA TYR A 53 14.33 10.01 -14.58
C TYR A 53 13.52 11.24 -15.04
N ILE A 54 12.65 11.78 -14.19
CA ILE A 54 11.90 13.02 -14.44
C ILE A 54 12.82 14.16 -14.81
N LYS A 55 13.82 14.41 -13.93
CA LYS A 55 14.80 15.49 -14.14
C LYS A 55 15.52 15.37 -15.46
N THR A 56 16.02 14.17 -15.78
CA THR A 56 16.82 13.93 -16.99
C THR A 56 15.99 13.94 -18.26
N ARG A 57 14.83 13.25 -18.26
CA ARG A 57 13.95 13.15 -19.43
C ARG A 57 13.43 14.50 -19.89
N TYR A 58 13.04 15.35 -18.96
CA TYR A 58 12.39 16.63 -19.25
C TYR A 58 13.32 17.84 -19.04
N ASN A 59 14.59 17.60 -18.72
CA ASN A 59 15.60 18.65 -18.46
C ASN A 59 15.09 19.71 -17.47
N ILE A 60 14.50 19.26 -16.35
CA ILE A 60 13.97 20.13 -15.31
C ILE A 60 15.12 20.85 -14.58
N ASP A 61 15.06 22.18 -14.58
CA ASP A 61 16.06 23.04 -13.90
C ASP A 61 15.73 23.19 -12.39
N MET A 62 15.81 22.05 -11.68
CA MET A 62 15.66 21.92 -10.24
C MET A 62 16.66 20.87 -9.74
N THR A 63 17.06 20.93 -8.48
CA THR A 63 17.82 19.87 -7.83
C THR A 63 16.95 18.63 -7.62
N GLN A 64 17.57 17.46 -7.46
CA GLN A 64 16.82 16.24 -7.12
C GLN A 64 16.05 16.41 -5.81
N GLU A 65 16.65 17.04 -4.81
CA GLU A 65 16.01 17.30 -3.51
C GLU A 65 14.76 18.19 -3.64
N GLU A 66 14.81 19.22 -4.45
CA GLU A 66 13.65 20.09 -4.71
C GLU A 66 12.51 19.31 -5.39
N ILE A 67 12.82 18.48 -6.39
CA ILE A 67 11.82 17.64 -7.06
C ILE A 67 11.22 16.62 -6.08
N MET A 68 12.07 15.95 -5.28
CA MET A 68 11.62 14.99 -4.27
C MET A 68 10.68 15.63 -3.26
N ASN A 69 11.04 16.80 -2.73
CA ASN A 69 10.22 17.51 -1.76
C ASN A 69 8.88 17.96 -2.36
N GLU A 70 8.87 18.38 -3.61
CA GLU A 70 7.65 18.81 -4.27
C GLU A 70 6.69 17.66 -4.56
N LEU A 71 7.19 16.54 -5.09
CA LEU A 71 6.41 15.33 -5.31
C LEU A 71 5.89 14.76 -3.99
N TYR A 72 6.75 14.74 -2.96
CA TYR A 72 6.34 14.33 -1.61
C TYR A 72 5.17 15.17 -1.08
N ASN A 73 5.27 16.51 -1.19
CA ASN A 73 4.22 17.40 -0.69
C ASN A 73 2.91 17.23 -1.46
N LEU A 74 2.98 17.02 -2.78
CA LEU A 74 1.80 16.76 -3.61
C LEU A 74 1.12 15.44 -3.22
N ALA A 75 1.91 14.39 -2.99
CA ALA A 75 1.40 13.10 -2.53
C ALA A 75 0.84 13.19 -1.10
N TYR A 76 1.56 13.84 -0.16
CA TYR A 76 1.11 14.00 1.23
C TYR A 76 -0.24 14.72 1.31
N ASP A 77 -0.42 15.78 0.53
CA ASP A 77 -1.67 16.53 0.45
C ASP A 77 -2.85 15.64 0.02
N GLU A 78 -2.63 14.69 -0.90
CA GLU A 78 -3.66 13.73 -1.30
C GLU A 78 -4.00 12.76 -0.15
N TYR A 79 -3.00 12.19 0.53
CA TYR A 79 -3.23 11.31 1.68
C TYR A 79 -3.95 12.01 2.83
N GLU A 80 -3.58 13.25 3.10
CA GLU A 80 -4.19 14.03 4.17
C GLU A 80 -5.64 14.43 3.86
N LYS A 81 -5.98 14.70 2.58
CA LYS A 81 -7.24 15.36 2.21
C LYS A 81 -8.21 14.50 1.40
N ASN A 82 -7.71 13.64 0.50
CA ASN A 82 -8.52 13.06 -0.56
C ASN A 82 -8.58 11.53 -0.59
N VAL A 83 -7.50 10.82 -0.23
CA VAL A 83 -7.45 9.35 -0.30
C VAL A 83 -8.59 8.72 0.50
N ASN A 84 -9.42 7.91 -0.13
CA ASN A 84 -10.55 7.22 0.52
C ASN A 84 -10.17 5.82 0.99
N LEU A 85 -10.98 5.27 1.89
CA LEU A 85 -10.91 3.85 2.24
C LEU A 85 -11.57 3.01 1.15
N LYS A 86 -11.10 1.78 0.99
CA LYS A 86 -11.80 0.76 0.21
C LYS A 86 -13.16 0.44 0.84
N LYS A 87 -14.09 -0.01 0.00
CA LYS A 87 -15.46 -0.34 0.42
C LYS A 87 -15.49 -1.42 1.51
N GLY A 88 -16.23 -1.16 2.59
CA GLY A 88 -16.45 -2.12 3.68
C GLY A 88 -15.34 -2.17 4.73
N VAL A 89 -14.26 -1.36 4.60
CA VAL A 89 -13.12 -1.38 5.53
C VAL A 89 -13.54 -1.09 6.97
N ILE A 90 -14.29 -0.02 7.22
CA ILE A 90 -14.65 0.39 8.58
C ILE A 90 -15.48 -0.70 9.27
N GLU A 91 -16.52 -1.17 8.61
CA GLU A 91 -17.42 -2.21 9.12
C GLU A 91 -16.67 -3.53 9.38
N PHE A 92 -15.69 -3.83 8.52
CA PHE A 92 -14.85 -5.00 8.66
C PHE A 92 -13.93 -4.90 9.88
N LEU A 93 -13.22 -3.78 10.05
CA LEU A 93 -12.35 -3.53 11.21
C LEU A 93 -13.15 -3.55 12.51
N ASP A 94 -14.33 -2.92 12.55
CA ASP A 94 -15.25 -2.95 13.69
C ASP A 94 -15.66 -4.39 14.06
N ARG A 95 -15.97 -5.21 13.06
CA ARG A 95 -16.36 -6.62 13.27
C ARG A 95 -15.20 -7.43 13.85
N LEU A 96 -13.97 -7.23 13.35
CA LEU A 96 -12.78 -7.91 13.85
C LEU A 96 -12.47 -7.54 15.31
N LYS A 97 -12.51 -6.25 15.65
CA LYS A 97 -12.25 -5.80 17.03
C LYS A 97 -13.32 -6.28 18.01
N LYS A 98 -14.60 -6.35 17.62
CA LYS A 98 -15.68 -6.94 18.46
C LYS A 98 -15.45 -8.41 18.77
N GLN A 99 -14.71 -9.13 17.91
CA GLN A 99 -14.32 -10.52 18.13
C GLN A 99 -12.99 -10.69 18.88
N GLY A 100 -12.35 -9.59 19.28
CA GLY A 100 -11.08 -9.59 20.00
C GLY A 100 -9.87 -9.97 19.12
N ILE A 101 -9.99 -9.84 17.81
CA ILE A 101 -8.92 -10.14 16.85
C ILE A 101 -7.90 -8.99 16.87
N LYS A 102 -6.62 -9.32 16.90
CA LYS A 102 -5.50 -8.38 16.84
C LYS A 102 -5.29 -7.93 15.39
N LEU A 103 -5.03 -6.62 15.20
CA LEU A 103 -4.89 -6.03 13.88
C LEU A 103 -3.53 -5.36 13.71
N GLY A 104 -2.86 -5.63 12.60
CA GLY A 104 -1.60 -5.00 12.22
C GLY A 104 -1.64 -4.45 10.80
N ILE A 105 -0.78 -3.48 10.55
CA ILE A 105 -0.46 -3.01 9.20
C ILE A 105 0.97 -3.42 8.85
N ALA A 106 1.16 -3.93 7.63
CA ALA A 106 2.45 -4.22 7.04
C ALA A 106 2.53 -3.47 5.70
N THR A 107 3.25 -2.35 5.64
CA THR A 107 3.21 -1.43 4.49
C THR A 107 4.58 -0.98 4.01
N SER A 108 4.67 -0.67 2.72
CA SER A 108 5.81 0.04 2.11
C SER A 108 5.55 1.55 1.97
N SER A 109 4.44 2.04 2.49
CA SER A 109 4.08 3.45 2.47
C SER A 109 5.04 4.32 3.29
N ILE A 110 5.09 5.59 2.95
CA ILE A 110 5.81 6.59 3.75
C ILE A 110 5.07 6.81 5.08
N LYS A 111 5.80 6.80 6.20
CA LYS A 111 5.22 6.85 7.56
C LYS A 111 4.21 7.96 7.75
N ASP A 112 4.56 9.17 7.35
CA ASP A 112 3.70 10.35 7.54
C ASP A 112 2.40 10.25 6.74
N MET A 113 2.46 9.75 5.50
CA MET A 113 1.30 9.51 4.64
C MET A 113 0.38 8.44 5.23
N CYS A 114 0.96 7.32 5.69
CA CYS A 114 0.23 6.26 6.38
C CYS A 114 -0.53 6.83 7.59
N TYR A 115 0.16 7.55 8.48
CA TYR A 115 -0.50 8.13 9.66
C TYR A 115 -1.52 9.21 9.30
N ALA A 116 -1.31 10.01 8.25
CA ALA A 116 -2.25 11.03 7.80
C ALA A 116 -3.59 10.41 7.41
N VAL A 117 -3.59 9.40 6.52
CA VAL A 117 -4.83 8.75 6.07
C VAL A 117 -5.52 7.98 7.18
N LEU A 118 -4.77 7.25 8.03
CA LEU A 118 -5.35 6.49 9.15
C LEU A 118 -6.02 7.40 10.19
N LYS A 119 -5.42 8.57 10.50
CA LYS A 119 -5.99 9.56 11.39
C LYS A 119 -7.21 10.24 10.79
N ARG A 120 -7.15 10.66 9.52
CA ARG A 120 -8.26 11.31 8.82
C ARG A 120 -9.53 10.47 8.85
N HIS A 121 -9.41 9.15 8.66
CA HIS A 121 -10.53 8.22 8.68
C HIS A 121 -10.87 7.68 10.09
N ASP A 122 -10.16 8.13 11.14
CA ASP A 122 -10.32 7.66 12.51
C ASP A 122 -10.17 6.12 12.66
N ILE A 123 -9.33 5.50 11.82
CA ILE A 123 -9.09 4.05 11.84
C ILE A 123 -7.77 3.64 12.49
N LEU A 124 -6.88 4.58 12.80
CA LEU A 124 -5.62 4.27 13.49
C LEU A 124 -5.84 3.51 14.81
N LYS A 125 -6.91 3.81 15.52
CA LYS A 125 -7.31 3.19 16.79
C LYS A 125 -7.58 1.67 16.71
N TYR A 126 -7.81 1.13 15.53
CA TYR A 126 -8.04 -0.31 15.34
C TYR A 126 -6.77 -1.14 15.36
N PHE A 127 -5.63 -0.54 15.02
CA PHE A 127 -4.39 -1.28 14.80
C PHE A 127 -3.53 -1.33 16.07
N ASP A 128 -3.15 -2.55 16.45
CA ASP A 128 -2.30 -2.83 17.60
C ASP A 128 -0.81 -2.60 17.25
N THR A 129 -0.44 -2.70 15.96
CA THR A 129 0.91 -2.41 15.45
C THR A 129 0.89 -1.97 13.99
N ILE A 130 1.91 -1.20 13.60
CA ILE A 130 2.21 -0.85 12.20
C ILE A 130 3.70 -1.13 11.98
N VAL A 131 4.01 -1.89 10.93
CA VAL A 131 5.38 -2.22 10.52
C VAL A 131 5.58 -1.70 9.11
N PHE A 132 6.66 -0.97 8.90
CA PHE A 132 7.07 -0.44 7.61
C PHE A 132 8.17 -1.29 6.99
N SER A 133 8.24 -1.37 5.66
CA SER A 133 9.31 -2.09 4.98
C SER A 133 10.70 -1.61 5.40
N ASP A 134 10.86 -0.32 5.70
CA ASP A 134 12.09 0.26 6.21
C ASP A 134 12.49 -0.30 7.59
N ASP A 135 11.52 -0.72 8.41
CA ASP A 135 11.80 -1.29 9.73
C ASP A 135 12.48 -2.67 9.64
N VAL A 136 12.25 -3.40 8.54
CA VAL A 136 12.83 -4.73 8.29
C VAL A 136 13.95 -4.75 7.26
N GLY A 137 14.14 -3.64 6.51
CA GLY A 137 15.23 -3.47 5.56
C GLY A 137 15.12 -4.28 4.26
N VAL A 138 13.97 -4.90 4.00
CA VAL A 138 13.67 -5.66 2.78
C VAL A 138 12.26 -5.33 2.27
N ASN A 139 12.04 -5.50 0.98
CA ASN A 139 10.74 -5.26 0.38
C ASN A 139 9.76 -6.43 0.61
N LYS A 140 8.51 -6.25 0.26
CA LYS A 140 7.41 -7.20 0.48
C LYS A 140 7.46 -8.49 -0.37
N THR A 141 8.43 -8.66 -1.27
CA THR A 141 8.66 -9.96 -1.95
C THR A 141 9.22 -11.01 -0.99
N PHE A 142 9.74 -10.56 0.17
CA PHE A 142 10.21 -11.38 1.27
C PHE A 142 9.17 -11.47 2.38
N PRO A 143 9.17 -12.54 3.19
CA PRO A 143 8.16 -12.76 4.23
C PRO A 143 8.35 -11.90 5.49
N ASP A 144 9.50 -11.23 5.62
CA ASP A 144 10.02 -10.64 6.86
C ASP A 144 9.07 -9.64 7.50
N ILE A 145 8.47 -8.75 6.71
CA ILE A 145 7.54 -7.73 7.23
C ILE A 145 6.27 -8.36 7.83
N TYR A 146 5.75 -9.44 7.24
CA TYR A 146 4.56 -10.12 7.74
C TYR A 146 4.87 -10.90 9.01
N ILE A 147 6.03 -11.58 9.05
CA ILE A 147 6.52 -12.29 10.24
C ILE A 147 6.76 -11.31 11.38
N GLU A 148 7.42 -10.17 11.12
CA GLU A 148 7.65 -9.13 12.11
C GLU A 148 6.34 -8.54 12.63
N THR A 149 5.36 -8.30 11.75
CA THR A 149 4.04 -7.82 12.18
C THR A 149 3.34 -8.83 13.07
N ALA A 150 3.36 -10.12 12.72
CA ALA A 150 2.80 -11.18 13.56
C ALA A 150 3.51 -11.26 14.93
N ASN A 151 4.83 -11.15 14.95
CA ASN A 151 5.63 -11.14 16.18
C ASN A 151 5.24 -9.97 17.10
N ARG A 152 5.09 -8.76 16.57
CA ARG A 152 4.64 -7.57 17.33
C ARG A 152 3.20 -7.73 17.84
N LEU A 153 2.36 -8.48 17.14
CA LEU A 153 1.02 -8.85 17.59
C LEU A 153 1.04 -9.98 18.63
N GLY A 154 2.19 -10.66 18.83
CA GLY A 154 2.34 -11.81 19.74
C GLY A 154 1.62 -13.06 19.23
N GLU A 155 1.58 -13.27 17.91
CA GLU A 155 0.92 -14.39 17.26
C GLU A 155 1.87 -15.13 16.31
N ASP A 156 1.64 -16.44 16.14
CA ASP A 156 2.30 -17.20 15.07
C ASP A 156 1.68 -16.78 13.72
N ILE A 157 2.53 -16.48 12.74
CA ILE A 157 2.12 -16.06 11.39
C ILE A 157 1.15 -17.06 10.72
N LYS A 158 1.26 -18.37 11.04
CA LYS A 158 0.34 -19.41 10.56
C LYS A 158 -1.09 -19.25 11.07
N ASN A 159 -1.29 -18.48 12.13
CA ASN A 159 -2.59 -18.12 12.67
C ASN A 159 -3.09 -16.76 12.17
N CYS A 160 -2.35 -16.13 11.29
CA CYS A 160 -2.67 -14.81 10.73
C CYS A 160 -3.30 -14.90 9.34
N VAL A 161 -4.12 -13.90 9.04
CA VAL A 161 -4.62 -13.60 7.69
C VAL A 161 -3.92 -12.35 7.20
N VAL A 162 -3.37 -12.38 5.99
CA VAL A 162 -2.74 -11.22 5.34
C VAL A 162 -3.59 -10.78 4.17
N PHE A 163 -3.87 -9.48 4.06
CA PHE A 163 -4.58 -8.85 2.94
C PHE A 163 -3.59 -8.06 2.09
N GLU A 164 -3.60 -8.31 0.78
CA GLU A 164 -2.71 -7.70 -0.22
C GLU A 164 -3.42 -7.52 -1.55
N ASP A 165 -2.99 -6.53 -2.35
CA ASP A 165 -3.57 -6.19 -3.66
C ASP A 165 -2.64 -6.51 -4.84
N VAL A 166 -1.33 -6.78 -4.60
CA VAL A 166 -0.36 -7.01 -5.68
C VAL A 166 0.35 -8.36 -5.58
N PRO A 167 0.64 -9.03 -6.72
CA PRO A 167 1.17 -10.41 -6.75
C PRO A 167 2.48 -10.59 -5.99
N HIS A 168 3.44 -9.68 -6.14
CA HIS A 168 4.75 -9.83 -5.51
C HIS A 168 4.68 -9.77 -3.97
N ALA A 169 3.79 -8.93 -3.42
CA ALA A 169 3.56 -8.84 -1.99
C ALA A 169 2.75 -10.04 -1.47
N ALA A 170 1.71 -10.45 -2.20
CA ALA A 170 0.97 -11.67 -1.90
C ALA A 170 1.86 -12.93 -1.88
N MET A 171 2.83 -13.05 -2.81
CA MET A 171 3.84 -14.11 -2.78
C MET A 171 4.73 -14.05 -1.54
N GLY A 172 5.15 -12.85 -1.12
CA GLY A 172 5.91 -12.67 0.12
C GLY A 172 5.10 -13.12 1.35
N ALA A 173 3.83 -12.72 1.41
CA ALA A 173 2.90 -13.16 2.45
C ALA A 173 2.70 -14.68 2.44
N LYS A 174 2.56 -15.32 1.28
CA LYS A 174 2.48 -16.80 1.16
C LYS A 174 3.73 -17.49 1.68
N LYS A 175 4.91 -16.95 1.38
CA LYS A 175 6.20 -17.50 1.88
C LYS A 175 6.28 -17.45 3.41
N SER A 176 5.61 -16.51 4.08
CA SER A 176 5.56 -16.46 5.53
C SER A 176 4.77 -17.61 6.16
N GLY A 177 3.87 -18.24 5.43
CA GLY A 177 2.97 -19.29 5.89
C GLY A 177 1.60 -18.77 6.36
N ALA A 178 1.29 -17.50 6.17
CA ALA A 178 -0.02 -16.91 6.45
C ALA A 178 -1.10 -17.40 5.48
N PHE A 179 -2.36 -17.28 5.89
CA PHE A 179 -3.49 -17.32 4.98
C PHE A 179 -3.59 -15.97 4.25
N VAL A 180 -3.56 -15.98 2.92
CA VAL A 180 -3.49 -14.76 2.13
C VAL A 180 -4.80 -14.50 1.39
N VAL A 181 -5.30 -13.28 1.53
CA VAL A 181 -6.48 -12.77 0.86
C VAL A 181 -6.05 -11.68 -0.14
N GLY A 182 -6.31 -11.92 -1.41
CA GLY A 182 -6.16 -10.89 -2.44
C GLY A 182 -7.34 -9.91 -2.37
N VAL A 183 -7.03 -8.63 -2.46
CA VAL A 183 -8.02 -7.54 -2.49
C VAL A 183 -7.98 -6.88 -3.86
N TYR A 184 -9.16 -6.65 -4.44
CA TYR A 184 -9.26 -5.96 -5.72
C TYR A 184 -8.78 -4.52 -5.63
N ASP A 185 -7.93 -4.15 -6.60
CA ASP A 185 -7.58 -2.77 -6.89
C ASP A 185 -7.59 -2.53 -8.40
N GLU A 186 -8.16 -1.40 -8.84
CA GLU A 186 -8.27 -1.05 -10.26
C GLU A 186 -6.90 -0.96 -10.95
N PHE A 187 -5.87 -0.48 -10.24
CA PHE A 187 -4.50 -0.34 -10.76
C PHE A 187 -3.77 -1.68 -10.95
N SER A 188 -4.28 -2.75 -10.34
CA SER A 188 -3.75 -4.12 -10.46
C SER A 188 -4.73 -5.09 -11.12
N ASP A 189 -5.80 -4.61 -11.76
CA ASP A 189 -6.85 -5.45 -12.38
C ASP A 189 -6.30 -6.39 -13.46
N ASP A 190 -5.32 -5.96 -14.22
CA ASP A 190 -4.59 -6.78 -15.20
C ASP A 190 -3.89 -8.00 -14.58
N LYS A 191 -3.63 -7.98 -13.27
CA LYS A 191 -2.98 -9.05 -12.49
C LYS A 191 -3.96 -9.90 -11.68
N ARG A 192 -5.26 -9.65 -11.78
CA ARG A 192 -6.29 -10.38 -11.03
C ARG A 192 -6.14 -11.90 -11.15
N GLY A 193 -5.97 -12.41 -12.36
CA GLY A 193 -5.82 -13.85 -12.61
C GLY A 193 -4.54 -14.46 -12.03
N GLU A 194 -3.50 -13.65 -11.77
CA GLU A 194 -2.31 -14.04 -11.03
C GLU A 194 -2.58 -14.05 -9.53
N MET A 195 -3.22 -13.02 -9.00
CA MET A 195 -3.61 -12.92 -7.59
C MET A 195 -4.52 -14.08 -7.16
N GLU A 196 -5.52 -14.44 -7.97
CA GLU A 196 -6.41 -15.58 -7.71
C GLU A 196 -5.69 -16.93 -7.63
N LYS A 197 -4.53 -17.08 -8.28
CA LYS A 197 -3.69 -18.30 -8.20
C LYS A 197 -2.77 -18.32 -6.98
N ILE A 198 -2.33 -17.14 -6.52
CA ILE A 198 -1.40 -17.00 -5.40
C ILE A 198 -2.15 -17.05 -4.07
N CYS A 199 -3.28 -16.34 -3.98
CA CYS A 199 -4.02 -16.15 -2.74
C CYS A 199 -4.89 -17.37 -2.40
N ASP A 200 -5.16 -17.56 -1.11
CA ASP A 200 -6.10 -18.58 -0.63
C ASP A 200 -7.55 -18.15 -0.87
N LYS A 201 -7.79 -16.84 -0.96
CA LYS A 201 -9.06 -16.21 -1.29
C LYS A 201 -8.81 -14.90 -2.01
N TYR A 202 -9.74 -14.49 -2.87
CA TYR A 202 -9.76 -13.16 -3.51
C TYR A 202 -11.12 -12.52 -3.25
N ILE A 203 -11.13 -11.20 -2.98
CA ILE A 203 -12.33 -10.42 -2.69
C ILE A 203 -12.35 -9.13 -3.50
N ASP A 204 -13.54 -8.73 -3.95
CA ASP A 204 -13.74 -7.43 -4.60
C ASP A 204 -14.04 -6.32 -3.56
N SER A 205 -14.51 -6.70 -2.36
CA SER A 205 -14.69 -5.77 -1.24
C SER A 205 -14.62 -6.49 0.10
N PHE A 206 -14.34 -5.76 1.17
CA PHE A 206 -14.30 -6.31 2.54
C PHE A 206 -15.67 -6.82 3.04
N ASP A 207 -16.78 -6.41 2.41
CA ASP A 207 -18.12 -6.93 2.70
C ASP A 207 -18.25 -8.43 2.42
N GLU A 208 -17.44 -8.96 1.48
CA GLU A 208 -17.49 -10.35 1.02
C GLU A 208 -16.70 -11.31 1.92
N PHE A 209 -15.83 -10.78 2.79
CA PHE A 209 -15.01 -11.63 3.62
C PHE A 209 -15.76 -12.09 4.87
N VAL A 210 -16.10 -13.38 4.87
CA VAL A 210 -16.71 -14.09 6.00
C VAL A 210 -15.69 -15.12 6.51
N PHE A 211 -15.47 -15.21 7.82
CA PHE A 211 -14.53 -16.10 8.49
C PHE A 211 -15.13 -16.71 9.77
#